data_b3aab7dc9e0a622fde0b86d0d9cea1b2
#
_entry.id   b3aab7dc9e0a622fde0b86d0d9cea1b2
#
_cell.length_a   1.000
_cell.length_b   1.000
_cell.length_c   1.000
_cell.angle_alpha   90.00
_cell.angle_beta   90.00
_cell.angle_gamma   90.00
#
_symmetry.space_group_name_H-M   'P 1'
#
loop_
_entity.id
_entity.type
_entity.pdbx_description
1 polymer ?
#
loop_
_entity_poly.entity_id
_entity_poly.type
_entity_poly.pdbx_seq_one_letter_code
_entity_poly.pdbx_strand_id
1 'polypeptide(L)'
;MSEQIKLSQIYEKRFSGHEVYRNRVWKFLIIHFFAKWIKNCDHILDLGCGYGEFINHANSQVKHAMDLNPKTKKLLNKDIIFHEQDCSEPWKIKAGSLDLVFTSNFFEHLPNKNSLDRTINEIIKALKPGGKLIAIGPNISVLKGKYWDFWDHHVPLSEKSLCELLEIHDFKINQSHSKFLPYNMVRVKKRPLFLVSLYLRFPFLWKLFGKQFLIIAQKD
;
A
#
# COMPACT_ATOMS: atom_id res chain seq x y z
N MET A 1 -24.55 13.19 -5.02
CA MET A 1 -23.95 11.84 -5.05
C MET A 1 -22.77 11.91 -4.11
N SER A 2 -22.76 11.13 -3.03
CA SER A 2 -21.69 11.20 -2.02
C SER A 2 -20.33 10.81 -2.63
N GLU A 3 -19.25 11.35 -2.10
CA GLU A 3 -17.88 11.10 -2.55
C GLU A 3 -17.54 9.60 -2.50
N GLN A 4 -18.03 8.89 -1.51
CA GLN A 4 -17.91 7.43 -1.37
C GLN A 4 -18.56 6.64 -2.52
N ILE A 5 -19.71 7.10 -3.05
CA ILE A 5 -20.37 6.45 -4.20
C ILE A 5 -19.51 6.63 -5.46
N LYS A 6 -18.91 7.81 -5.64
CA LYS A 6 -18.01 8.07 -6.77
C LYS A 6 -16.77 7.19 -6.72
N LEU A 7 -16.13 7.07 -5.54
CA LEU A 7 -14.97 6.22 -5.33
C LEU A 7 -15.29 4.74 -5.63
N SER A 8 -16.39 4.22 -5.12
CA SER A 8 -16.83 2.85 -5.39
C SER A 8 -17.01 2.57 -6.90
N GLN A 9 -17.61 3.51 -7.63
CA GLN A 9 -17.80 3.39 -9.09
C GLN A 9 -16.47 3.46 -9.86
N ILE A 10 -15.54 4.32 -9.45
CA ILE A 10 -14.21 4.42 -10.03
C ILE A 10 -13.46 3.10 -9.85
N TYR A 11 -13.49 2.52 -8.65
CA TYR A 11 -12.86 1.24 -8.35
C TYR A 11 -13.45 0.09 -9.18
N GLU A 12 -14.75 -0.05 -9.22
CA GLU A 12 -15.43 -1.08 -10.03
C GLU A 12 -15.04 -0.98 -11.51
N LYS A 13 -15.03 0.24 -12.07
CA LYS A 13 -14.68 0.47 -13.48
C LYS A 13 -13.20 0.18 -13.79
N ARG A 14 -12.29 0.46 -12.85
CA ARG A 14 -10.84 0.27 -13.05
C ARG A 14 -10.43 -1.19 -12.96
N PHE A 15 -11.04 -1.95 -12.08
CA PHE A 15 -10.52 -3.25 -11.66
C PHE A 15 -11.33 -4.44 -12.15
N SER A 16 -12.52 -4.20 -12.76
CA SER A 16 -13.33 -5.29 -13.31
C SER A 16 -12.57 -6.12 -14.35
N GLY A 17 -12.65 -7.46 -14.22
CA GLY A 17 -12.08 -8.43 -15.15
C GLY A 17 -10.60 -8.75 -14.98
N HIS A 18 -9.90 -8.13 -14.01
CA HIS A 18 -8.49 -8.39 -13.73
C HIS A 18 -8.21 -8.94 -12.33
N GLU A 19 -9.23 -9.11 -11.50
CA GLU A 19 -9.13 -9.47 -10.08
C GLU A 19 -8.36 -10.76 -9.85
N VAL A 20 -8.69 -11.83 -10.60
CA VAL A 20 -8.03 -13.14 -10.47
C VAL A 20 -6.53 -13.04 -10.78
N TYR A 21 -6.16 -12.30 -11.82
CA TYR A 21 -4.76 -12.14 -12.19
C TYR A 21 -4.01 -11.29 -11.16
N ARG A 22 -4.59 -10.18 -10.71
CA ARG A 22 -4.01 -9.31 -9.68
C ARG A 22 -3.79 -10.07 -8.37
N ASN A 23 -4.78 -10.84 -7.94
CA ASN A 23 -4.72 -11.68 -6.74
C ASN A 23 -3.54 -12.68 -6.83
N ARG A 24 -3.35 -13.34 -7.99
CA ARG A 24 -2.21 -14.25 -8.22
C ARG A 24 -0.86 -13.53 -8.19
N VAL A 25 -0.79 -12.33 -8.76
CA VAL A 25 0.44 -11.51 -8.73
C VAL A 25 0.75 -11.08 -7.31
N TRP A 26 -0.24 -10.61 -6.54
CA TRP A 26 -0.04 -10.22 -5.15
C TRP A 26 0.39 -11.39 -4.27
N LYS A 27 -0.27 -12.54 -4.40
CA LYS A 27 0.17 -13.77 -3.72
C LYS A 27 1.63 -14.08 -4.01
N PHE A 28 2.04 -13.96 -5.28
CA PHE A 28 3.43 -14.18 -5.69
C PHE A 28 4.39 -13.16 -5.07
N LEU A 29 4.05 -11.87 -5.09
CA LEU A 29 4.84 -10.79 -4.48
C LEU A 29 5.03 -11.01 -2.97
N ILE A 30 3.97 -11.40 -2.27
CA ILE A 30 4.02 -11.64 -0.82
C ILE A 30 4.95 -12.79 -0.50
N ILE A 31 4.81 -13.92 -1.18
CA ILE A 31 5.61 -15.13 -0.92
C ILE A 31 7.09 -14.93 -1.30
N HIS A 32 7.37 -14.29 -2.43
CA HIS A 32 8.72 -14.27 -2.99
C HIS A 32 9.49 -12.96 -2.76
N PHE A 33 8.80 -11.89 -2.38
CA PHE A 33 9.46 -10.60 -2.16
C PHE A 33 9.23 -10.07 -0.74
N PHE A 34 7.97 -9.96 -0.31
CA PHE A 34 7.64 -9.34 0.98
C PHE A 34 7.78 -10.29 2.18
N ALA A 35 7.87 -11.61 1.97
CA ALA A 35 7.98 -12.60 3.05
C ALA A 35 9.08 -12.28 4.06
N LYS A 36 10.21 -11.74 3.63
CA LYS A 36 11.34 -11.40 4.52
C LYS A 36 11.03 -10.32 5.57
N TRP A 37 10.00 -9.47 5.31
CA TRP A 37 9.55 -8.47 6.28
C TRP A 37 8.32 -8.91 7.06
N ILE A 38 7.55 -9.88 6.53
CA ILE A 38 6.31 -10.37 7.13
C ILE A 38 6.56 -11.54 8.08
N LYS A 39 7.58 -12.37 7.81
CA LYS A 39 7.84 -13.68 8.46
C LYS A 39 7.82 -13.66 9.99
N ASN A 40 8.24 -12.56 10.59
CA ASN A 40 8.35 -12.42 12.05
C ASN A 40 7.35 -11.41 12.62
N CYS A 41 6.29 -11.08 11.86
CA CYS A 41 5.27 -10.16 12.29
C CYS A 41 4.06 -10.92 12.83
N ASP A 42 3.74 -10.72 14.11
CA ASP A 42 2.54 -11.29 14.72
C ASP A 42 1.30 -10.45 14.40
N HIS A 43 1.44 -9.14 14.33
CA HIS A 43 0.37 -8.18 14.09
C HIS A 43 0.69 -7.29 12.89
N ILE A 44 -0.13 -7.37 11.86
CA ILE A 44 0.03 -6.55 10.66
C ILE A 44 -1.25 -5.80 10.31
N LEU A 45 -1.09 -4.63 9.71
CA LEU A 45 -2.16 -3.81 9.15
C LEU A 45 -1.93 -3.59 7.65
N ASP A 46 -2.97 -3.83 6.85
CA ASP A 46 -3.08 -3.38 5.46
C ASP A 46 -3.92 -2.10 5.44
N LEU A 47 -3.26 -0.97 5.18
CA LEU A 47 -3.82 0.37 5.23
C LEU A 47 -4.24 0.83 3.82
N GLY A 48 -5.52 1.15 3.63
CA GLY A 48 -6.12 1.34 2.32
C GLY A 48 -6.18 0.02 1.56
N CYS A 49 -6.69 -1.02 2.22
CA CYS A 49 -6.56 -2.41 1.79
C CYS A 49 -7.36 -2.77 0.52
N GLY A 50 -8.31 -1.93 0.09
CA GLY A 50 -9.10 -2.11 -1.13
C GLY A 50 -9.74 -3.50 -1.23
N TYR A 51 -9.27 -4.33 -2.16
CA TYR A 51 -9.76 -5.69 -2.36
C TYR A 51 -9.12 -6.74 -1.43
N GLY A 52 -8.27 -6.32 -0.48
CA GLY A 52 -7.60 -7.21 0.46
C GLY A 52 -6.53 -8.10 -0.16
N GLU A 53 -6.01 -7.75 -1.33
CA GLU A 53 -5.08 -8.60 -2.08
C GLU A 53 -3.77 -8.86 -1.33
N PHE A 54 -3.31 -7.92 -0.51
CA PHE A 54 -2.17 -8.13 0.36
C PHE A 54 -2.56 -8.95 1.61
N ILE A 55 -3.51 -8.46 2.39
CA ILE A 55 -3.81 -9.01 3.71
C ILE A 55 -4.38 -10.43 3.68
N ASN A 56 -5.15 -10.77 2.63
CA ASN A 56 -5.68 -12.12 2.45
C ASN A 56 -4.58 -13.18 2.25
N HIS A 57 -3.39 -12.78 1.78
CA HIS A 57 -2.26 -13.68 1.54
C HIS A 57 -1.12 -13.53 2.54
N ALA A 58 -1.13 -12.46 3.34
CA ALA A 58 -0.12 -12.27 4.37
C ALA A 58 -0.25 -13.34 5.47
N ASN A 59 0.88 -13.91 5.89
CA ASN A 59 0.94 -14.89 6.98
C ASN A 59 1.33 -14.19 8.27
N SER A 60 0.36 -13.97 9.16
CA SER A 60 0.52 -13.33 10.46
C SER A 60 -0.57 -13.84 11.40
N GLN A 61 -0.32 -13.81 12.71
CA GLN A 61 -1.26 -14.28 13.73
C GLN A 61 -2.51 -13.39 13.80
N VAL A 62 -2.31 -12.08 13.80
CA VAL A 62 -3.38 -11.08 13.84
C VAL A 62 -3.27 -10.17 12.63
N LYS A 63 -4.33 -10.13 11.85
CA LYS A 63 -4.42 -9.36 10.61
C LYS A 63 -5.48 -8.28 10.74
N HIS A 64 -5.06 -7.05 10.53
CA HIS A 64 -5.94 -5.89 10.45
C HIS A 64 -5.99 -5.39 9.01
N ALA A 65 -7.17 -4.92 8.59
CA ALA A 65 -7.39 -4.24 7.33
C ALA A 65 -8.16 -2.95 7.59
N MET A 66 -7.77 -1.85 6.96
CA MET A 66 -8.45 -0.56 7.10
C MET A 66 -8.79 0.02 5.74
N ASP A 67 -10.05 0.41 5.56
CA ASP A 67 -10.55 1.07 4.34
C ASP A 67 -11.85 1.81 4.65
N LEU A 68 -12.15 2.86 3.88
CA LEU A 68 -13.44 3.58 3.96
C LEU A 68 -14.58 2.87 3.22
N ASN A 69 -14.27 1.93 2.33
CA ASN A 69 -15.26 1.24 1.53
C ASN A 69 -15.84 0.03 2.29
N PRO A 70 -17.12 0.08 2.74
CA PRO A 70 -17.72 -1.03 3.48
C PRO A 70 -17.83 -2.32 2.67
N LYS A 71 -17.82 -2.25 1.35
CA LYS A 71 -17.85 -3.42 0.48
C LYS A 71 -16.59 -4.27 0.61
N THR A 72 -15.46 -3.67 1.00
CA THR A 72 -14.18 -4.34 1.23
C THR A 72 -14.32 -5.51 2.22
N LYS A 73 -15.10 -5.35 3.29
CA LYS A 73 -15.31 -6.40 4.29
C LYS A 73 -15.73 -7.76 3.69
N LYS A 74 -16.51 -7.74 2.60
CA LYS A 74 -16.99 -8.97 1.93
C LYS A 74 -15.89 -9.70 1.15
N LEU A 75 -14.77 -9.04 0.88
CA LEU A 75 -13.64 -9.55 0.11
C LEU A 75 -12.51 -10.08 0.99
N LEU A 76 -12.59 -9.78 2.29
CA LEU A 76 -11.58 -10.20 3.28
C LEU A 76 -11.87 -11.60 3.82
N ASN A 77 -10.82 -12.35 4.12
CA ASN A 77 -10.91 -13.61 4.85
C ASN A 77 -11.52 -13.37 6.24
N LYS A 78 -12.22 -14.38 6.78
CA LYS A 78 -12.99 -14.28 8.04
C LYS A 78 -12.12 -13.98 9.28
N ASP A 79 -10.84 -14.29 9.23
CA ASP A 79 -9.85 -14.09 10.30
C ASP A 79 -9.26 -12.67 10.32
N ILE A 80 -9.67 -11.78 9.40
CA ILE A 80 -9.16 -10.42 9.29
C ILE A 80 -10.08 -9.46 10.06
N ILE A 81 -9.50 -8.66 10.94
CA ILE A 81 -10.18 -7.60 11.68
C ILE A 81 -10.28 -6.38 10.79
N PHE A 82 -11.49 -6.08 10.34
CA PHE A 82 -11.73 -4.94 9.44
C PHE A 82 -12.10 -3.67 10.23
N HIS A 83 -11.41 -2.58 9.91
CA HIS A 83 -11.67 -1.24 10.42
C HIS A 83 -12.22 -0.37 9.30
N GLU A 84 -13.54 -0.11 9.34
CA GLU A 84 -14.19 0.85 8.45
C GLU A 84 -14.06 2.24 9.08
N GLN A 85 -12.97 2.94 8.77
CA GLN A 85 -12.72 4.28 9.32
C GLN A 85 -11.80 5.11 8.42
N ASP A 86 -11.85 6.43 8.61
CA ASP A 86 -10.87 7.36 8.06
C ASP A 86 -9.52 7.15 8.76
N CYS A 87 -8.49 6.89 7.97
CA CYS A 87 -7.15 6.65 8.49
C CYS A 87 -6.47 7.93 9.04
N SER A 88 -6.98 9.10 8.73
CA SER A 88 -6.50 10.36 9.28
C SER A 88 -7.12 10.74 10.63
N GLU A 89 -8.07 9.93 11.13
CA GLU A 89 -8.69 10.05 12.44
C GLU A 89 -8.07 9.05 13.44
N PRO A 90 -8.20 9.26 14.76
CA PRO A 90 -7.62 8.37 15.77
C PRO A 90 -8.01 6.91 15.59
N TRP A 91 -7.00 6.02 15.54
CA TRP A 91 -7.25 4.61 15.28
C TRP A 91 -7.77 3.86 16.51
N LYS A 92 -8.68 2.90 16.26
CA LYS A 92 -9.14 1.94 17.29
C LYS A 92 -8.11 0.84 17.55
N ILE A 93 -6.99 0.83 16.83
CA ILE A 93 -5.87 -0.10 17.02
C ILE A 93 -5.05 0.37 18.22
N LYS A 94 -4.69 -0.55 19.10
CA LYS A 94 -3.89 -0.27 20.30
C LYS A 94 -2.53 0.31 19.92
N ALA A 95 -2.13 1.39 20.56
CA ALA A 95 -0.81 1.97 20.38
C ALA A 95 0.31 0.95 20.70
N GLY A 96 1.38 0.94 19.90
CA GLY A 96 2.52 0.04 20.08
C GLY A 96 2.17 -1.44 19.92
N SER A 97 1.18 -1.80 19.11
CA SER A 97 0.76 -3.19 18.93
C SER A 97 1.13 -3.80 17.59
N LEU A 98 1.38 -3.00 16.56
CA LEU A 98 1.67 -3.50 15.22
C LEU A 98 3.16 -3.71 14.98
N ASP A 99 3.51 -4.83 14.35
CA ASP A 99 4.86 -5.10 13.86
C ASP A 99 5.07 -4.52 12.46
N LEU A 100 4.00 -4.45 11.67
CA LEU A 100 4.05 -3.98 10.28
C LEU A 100 2.77 -3.24 9.89
N VAL A 101 2.94 -2.09 9.27
CA VAL A 101 1.91 -1.43 8.46
C VAL A 101 2.34 -1.53 7.00
N PHE A 102 1.46 -2.05 6.17
CA PHE A 102 1.63 -2.11 4.73
C PHE A 102 0.63 -1.18 4.05
N THR A 103 1.04 -0.49 3.01
CA THR A 103 0.14 0.32 2.18
C THR A 103 0.61 0.32 0.73
N SER A 104 -0.32 0.29 -0.21
CA SER A 104 0.00 0.27 -1.64
C SER A 104 -1.01 1.03 -2.47
N ASN A 105 -0.54 2.05 -3.20
CA ASN A 105 -1.39 2.90 -4.05
C ASN A 105 -2.59 3.46 -3.29
N PHE A 106 -2.31 4.08 -2.15
CA PHE A 106 -3.32 4.61 -1.25
C PHE A 106 -3.07 6.07 -0.84
N PHE A 107 -1.85 6.43 -0.47
CA PHE A 107 -1.54 7.77 0.05
C PHE A 107 -1.85 8.90 -0.94
N GLU A 108 -1.73 8.64 -2.24
CA GLU A 108 -2.08 9.59 -3.31
C GLU A 108 -3.57 9.94 -3.35
N HIS A 109 -4.42 9.09 -2.78
CA HIS A 109 -5.86 9.26 -2.73
C HIS A 109 -6.36 10.01 -1.50
N LEU A 110 -5.49 10.29 -0.54
CA LEU A 110 -5.87 11.11 0.63
C LEU A 110 -6.24 12.52 0.20
N PRO A 111 -7.22 13.18 0.85
CA PRO A 111 -7.76 14.45 0.40
C PRO A 111 -6.72 15.57 0.28
N ASN A 112 -5.71 15.56 1.14
CA ASN A 112 -4.67 16.58 1.20
C ASN A 112 -3.47 16.12 2.04
N LYS A 113 -2.41 16.93 2.06
CA LYS A 113 -1.19 16.66 2.82
C LYS A 113 -1.42 16.58 4.33
N ASN A 114 -2.36 17.35 4.89
CA ASN A 114 -2.66 17.31 6.32
C ASN A 114 -3.30 15.96 6.72
N SER A 115 -4.11 15.38 5.85
CA SER A 115 -4.67 14.03 6.08
C SER A 115 -3.57 12.98 6.02
N LEU A 116 -2.61 13.10 5.10
CA LEU A 116 -1.45 12.22 5.06
C LEU A 116 -0.59 12.35 6.33
N ASP A 117 -0.30 13.56 6.76
CA ASP A 117 0.47 13.85 7.96
C ASP A 117 -0.16 13.21 9.21
N ARG A 118 -1.48 13.41 9.41
CA ARG A 118 -2.21 12.75 10.50
C ARG A 118 -2.19 11.24 10.39
N THR A 119 -2.29 10.69 9.17
CA THR A 119 -2.21 9.24 8.95
C THR A 119 -0.84 8.69 9.35
N ILE A 120 0.26 9.37 9.00
CA ILE A 120 1.61 8.98 9.41
C ILE A 120 1.75 9.01 10.94
N ASN A 121 1.15 10.02 11.60
CA ASN A 121 1.10 10.10 13.06
C ASN A 121 0.39 8.88 13.69
N GLU A 122 -0.73 8.44 13.13
CA GLU A 122 -1.41 7.25 13.63
C GLU A 122 -0.62 5.97 13.35
N ILE A 123 0.06 5.87 12.19
CA ILE A 123 0.95 4.75 11.87
C ILE A 123 2.05 4.62 12.94
N ILE A 124 2.78 5.72 13.23
CA ILE A 124 3.89 5.65 14.19
C ILE A 124 3.40 5.36 15.61
N LYS A 125 2.23 5.86 16.01
CA LYS A 125 1.62 5.51 17.30
C LYS A 125 1.28 4.02 17.39
N ALA A 126 0.72 3.43 16.33
CA ALA A 126 0.28 2.04 16.32
C ALA A 126 1.45 1.05 16.25
N LEU A 127 2.56 1.42 15.62
CA LEU A 127 3.75 0.58 15.49
C LEU A 127 4.46 0.40 16.84
N LYS A 128 4.93 -0.82 17.09
CA LYS A 128 5.92 -1.15 18.14
C LYS A 128 7.24 -0.42 17.87
N PRO A 129 8.10 -0.20 18.88
CA PRO A 129 9.52 0.10 18.64
C PRO A 129 10.12 -0.97 17.71
N GLY A 130 10.86 -0.55 16.69
CA GLY A 130 11.37 -1.44 15.64
C GLY A 130 10.35 -1.92 14.60
N GLY A 131 9.07 -1.60 14.79
CA GLY A 131 7.99 -1.87 13.81
C GLY A 131 8.20 -1.12 12.50
N LYS A 132 7.65 -1.63 11.41
CA LYS A 132 7.95 -1.16 10.05
C LYS A 132 6.72 -0.63 9.32
N LEU A 133 6.96 0.37 8.49
CA LEU A 133 6.06 0.79 7.42
C LEU A 133 6.64 0.35 6.08
N ILE A 134 5.84 -0.34 5.26
CA ILE A 134 6.14 -0.60 3.85
C ILE A 134 5.13 0.18 3.02
N ALA A 135 5.61 1.15 2.25
CA ALA A 135 4.78 1.99 1.39
C ALA A 135 5.17 1.83 -0.09
N ILE A 136 4.17 1.57 -0.93
CA ILE A 136 4.29 1.53 -2.39
C ILE A 136 3.31 2.54 -2.96
N GLY A 137 3.73 3.32 -3.93
CA GLY A 137 2.84 4.29 -4.58
C GLY A 137 3.37 4.81 -5.90
N PRO A 138 2.52 5.43 -6.72
CA PRO A 138 2.94 6.06 -7.97
C PRO A 138 3.93 7.19 -7.67
N ASN A 139 5.04 7.20 -8.42
CA ASN A 139 6.06 8.23 -8.24
C ASN A 139 5.84 9.36 -9.24
N ILE A 140 5.44 10.54 -8.76
CA ILE A 140 5.20 11.70 -9.62
C ILE A 140 6.45 12.13 -10.39
N SER A 141 7.64 11.99 -9.79
CA SER A 141 8.91 12.33 -10.43
C SER A 141 9.22 11.44 -11.64
N VAL A 142 8.65 10.22 -11.68
CA VAL A 142 8.81 9.25 -12.77
C VAL A 142 7.64 9.32 -13.75
N LEU A 143 6.41 9.42 -13.24
CA LEU A 143 5.18 9.46 -14.04
C LEU A 143 4.97 10.82 -14.70
N LYS A 144 5.47 11.89 -14.07
CA LYS A 144 5.27 13.28 -14.51
C LYS A 144 3.78 13.59 -14.68
N GLY A 145 3.36 14.22 -15.80
CA GLY A 145 1.97 14.54 -16.07
C GLY A 145 1.01 13.36 -16.01
N LYS A 146 1.48 12.14 -16.31
CA LYS A 146 0.67 10.92 -16.22
C LYS A 146 0.23 10.54 -14.81
N TYR A 147 0.79 11.15 -13.79
CA TYR A 147 0.33 11.02 -12.41
C TYR A 147 -1.12 11.52 -12.27
N TRP A 148 -1.48 12.54 -13.01
CA TRP A 148 -2.78 13.20 -12.98
C TRP A 148 -3.81 12.61 -13.95
N ASP A 149 -3.48 11.51 -14.66
CA ASP A 149 -4.45 10.78 -15.49
C ASP A 149 -5.55 10.11 -14.64
N PHE A 150 -5.42 10.14 -13.32
CA PHE A 150 -6.38 9.59 -12.36
C PHE A 150 -7.03 10.71 -11.57
N TRP A 151 -8.36 10.80 -11.68
CA TRP A 151 -9.17 11.85 -11.06
C TRP A 151 -9.04 11.92 -9.53
N ASP A 152 -8.80 10.80 -8.89
CA ASP A 152 -8.73 10.60 -7.43
C ASP A 152 -7.30 10.68 -6.87
N HIS A 153 -6.34 11.17 -7.64
CA HIS A 153 -5.03 11.54 -7.13
C HIS A 153 -5.06 12.99 -6.63
N HIS A 154 -4.93 13.17 -5.33
CA HIS A 154 -4.96 14.48 -4.68
C HIS A 154 -3.60 14.89 -4.11
N VAL A 155 -2.82 13.93 -3.60
CA VAL A 155 -1.51 14.19 -2.99
C VAL A 155 -0.39 13.75 -3.93
N PRO A 156 0.37 14.69 -4.51
CA PRO A 156 1.52 14.36 -5.35
C PRO A 156 2.69 13.85 -4.50
N LEU A 157 3.09 12.59 -4.71
CA LEU A 157 4.15 11.96 -3.95
C LEU A 157 5.31 11.49 -4.85
N SER A 158 6.52 11.76 -4.39
CA SER A 158 7.74 11.08 -4.82
C SER A 158 8.32 10.28 -3.66
N GLU A 159 9.25 9.38 -3.95
CA GLU A 159 9.98 8.69 -2.88
C GLU A 159 10.68 9.67 -1.95
N LYS A 160 11.20 10.79 -2.47
CA LYS A 160 11.91 11.79 -1.67
C LYS A 160 10.98 12.53 -0.74
N SER A 161 9.85 13.03 -1.25
CA SER A 161 8.90 13.80 -0.44
C SER A 161 8.24 12.94 0.65
N LEU A 162 8.02 11.64 0.38
CA LEU A 162 7.50 10.75 1.40
C LEU A 162 8.57 10.36 2.42
N CYS A 163 9.83 10.13 2.00
CA CYS A 163 10.93 9.91 2.95
C CYS A 163 11.12 11.11 3.89
N GLU A 164 11.12 12.34 3.35
CA GLU A 164 11.22 13.58 4.15
C GLU A 164 10.10 13.64 5.20
N LEU A 165 8.85 13.38 4.82
CA LEU A 165 7.73 13.34 5.76
C LEU A 165 7.90 12.27 6.83
N LEU A 166 8.34 11.07 6.46
CA LEU A 166 8.56 9.98 7.41
C LEU A 166 9.69 10.29 8.40
N GLU A 167 10.78 10.92 7.93
CA GLU A 167 11.89 11.35 8.79
C GLU A 167 11.47 12.45 9.79
N ILE A 168 10.58 13.38 9.40
CA ILE A 168 9.96 14.36 10.29
C ILE A 168 9.15 13.67 11.41
N HIS A 169 8.59 12.50 11.14
CA HIS A 169 7.85 11.68 12.12
C HIS A 169 8.73 10.59 12.79
N ASP A 170 10.03 10.80 12.88
CA ASP A 170 10.98 9.92 13.58
C ASP A 170 11.05 8.49 13.02
N PHE A 171 10.77 8.32 11.71
CA PHE A 171 11.06 7.07 11.04
C PHE A 171 12.50 7.04 10.50
N LYS A 172 13.17 5.93 10.72
CA LYS A 172 14.43 5.61 10.03
C LYS A 172 14.14 4.98 8.68
N ILE A 173 14.64 5.55 7.59
CA ILE A 173 14.49 4.99 6.25
C ILE A 173 15.50 3.86 6.05
N ASN A 174 15.01 2.62 5.99
CA ASN A 174 15.84 1.45 5.76
C ASN A 174 16.10 1.19 4.27
N GLN A 175 15.08 1.42 3.42
CA GLN A 175 15.19 1.27 1.97
C GLN A 175 14.29 2.30 1.28
N SER A 176 14.79 2.89 0.21
CA SER A 176 14.02 3.76 -0.68
C SER A 176 14.40 3.48 -2.14
N HIS A 177 13.40 3.13 -2.94
CA HIS A 177 13.54 2.87 -4.36
C HIS A 177 12.57 3.77 -5.12
N SER A 178 13.09 4.65 -5.97
CA SER A 178 12.27 5.56 -6.79
C SER A 178 11.45 4.84 -7.86
N LYS A 179 11.92 3.66 -8.28
CA LYS A 179 11.31 2.81 -9.30
C LYS A 179 11.30 1.37 -8.80
N PHE A 180 10.13 0.84 -8.50
CA PHE A 180 9.97 -0.55 -8.05
C PHE A 180 9.03 -1.30 -8.97
N LEU A 181 7.72 -1.12 -8.87
CA LEU A 181 6.76 -1.82 -9.72
C LEU A 181 6.35 -0.99 -10.95
N PRO A 182 6.01 -1.63 -12.08
CA PRO A 182 5.34 -0.97 -13.18
C PRO A 182 3.98 -0.42 -12.73
N TYR A 183 3.59 0.75 -13.21
CA TYR A 183 2.29 1.34 -12.94
C TYR A 183 1.34 1.03 -14.10
N ASN A 184 0.57 -0.05 -14.00
CA ASN A 184 -0.32 -0.55 -15.04
C ASN A 184 -1.72 -0.83 -14.46
N MET A 185 -2.39 0.22 -13.94
CA MET A 185 -3.66 0.05 -13.22
C MET A 185 -4.85 -0.26 -14.15
N VAL A 186 -4.86 0.19 -15.41
CA VAL A 186 -6.08 0.20 -16.26
C VAL A 186 -6.04 -0.79 -17.42
N ARG A 187 -4.85 -1.25 -17.86
CA ARG A 187 -4.71 -2.18 -18.98
C ARG A 187 -3.63 -3.21 -18.71
N VAL A 188 -3.90 -4.07 -17.75
CA VAL A 188 -2.94 -5.13 -17.39
C VAL A 188 -2.96 -6.20 -18.49
N LYS A 189 -1.95 -6.20 -19.37
CA LYS A 189 -1.67 -7.39 -20.17
C LYS A 189 -1.27 -8.51 -19.19
N LYS A 190 -2.08 -9.56 -19.11
CA LYS A 190 -1.77 -10.75 -18.31
C LYS A 190 -0.42 -11.30 -18.74
N ARG A 191 0.56 -11.27 -17.85
CA ARG A 191 1.90 -11.80 -18.09
C ARG A 191 2.09 -13.08 -17.30
N PRO A 192 2.84 -14.08 -17.81
CA PRO A 192 3.21 -15.27 -17.04
C PRO A 192 3.94 -14.88 -15.73
N LEU A 193 3.66 -15.58 -14.63
CA LEU A 193 4.25 -15.27 -13.31
C LEU A 193 5.77 -15.43 -13.29
N PHE A 194 6.34 -16.27 -14.15
CA PHE A 194 7.80 -16.37 -14.24
C PHE A 194 8.46 -15.05 -14.64
N LEU A 195 7.78 -14.21 -15.46
CA LEU A 195 8.29 -12.87 -15.79
C LEU A 195 8.25 -11.94 -14.58
N VAL A 196 7.27 -12.10 -13.67
CA VAL A 196 7.25 -11.38 -12.40
C VAL A 196 8.41 -11.83 -11.52
N SER A 197 8.70 -13.13 -11.47
CA SER A 197 9.87 -13.67 -10.75
C SER A 197 11.18 -13.07 -11.27
N LEU A 198 11.36 -13.11 -12.59
CA LEU A 198 12.54 -12.54 -13.24
C LEU A 198 12.69 -11.03 -12.93
N TYR A 199 11.55 -10.30 -13.01
CA TYR A 199 11.51 -8.88 -12.71
C TYR A 199 11.96 -8.58 -11.27
N LEU A 200 11.47 -9.34 -10.30
CA LEU A 200 11.82 -9.15 -8.89
C LEU A 200 13.27 -9.51 -8.58
N ARG A 201 13.80 -10.52 -9.26
CA ARG A 201 15.18 -11.00 -9.07
C ARG A 201 16.23 -10.02 -9.59
N PHE A 202 15.89 -9.22 -10.60
CA PHE A 202 16.84 -8.33 -11.27
C PHE A 202 16.46 -6.85 -11.08
N PRO A 203 16.97 -6.17 -10.01
CA PRO A 203 16.63 -4.77 -9.71
C PRO A 203 16.94 -3.76 -10.83
N PHE A 204 17.84 -4.08 -11.78
CA PHE A 204 18.06 -3.22 -12.93
C PHE A 204 16.79 -3.08 -13.81
N LEU A 205 15.92 -4.11 -13.85
CA LEU A 205 14.64 -4.05 -14.55
C LEU A 205 13.67 -3.05 -13.87
N TRP A 206 13.81 -2.85 -12.56
CA TRP A 206 13.02 -1.85 -11.85
C TRP A 206 13.35 -0.45 -12.34
N LYS A 207 14.65 -0.16 -12.59
CA LYS A 207 15.11 1.14 -13.15
C LYS A 207 14.54 1.40 -14.54
N LEU A 208 14.33 0.36 -15.34
CA LEU A 208 13.79 0.47 -16.70
C LEU A 208 12.25 0.59 -16.72
N PHE A 209 11.56 -0.24 -15.98
CA PHE A 209 10.10 -0.41 -16.10
C PHE A 209 9.31 0.08 -14.89
N GLY A 210 9.95 0.25 -13.73
CA GLY A 210 9.31 0.70 -12.50
C GLY A 210 8.84 2.14 -12.61
N LYS A 211 7.66 2.41 -12.06
CA LYS A 211 7.03 3.72 -12.00
C LYS A 211 6.45 4.03 -10.62
N GLN A 212 6.39 3.02 -9.77
CA GLN A 212 6.00 3.14 -8.37
C GLN A 212 7.25 3.16 -7.51
N PHE A 213 7.24 3.94 -6.45
CA PHE A 213 8.27 3.85 -5.42
C PHE A 213 8.02 2.66 -4.48
N LEU A 214 9.06 2.24 -3.79
CA LEU A 214 9.00 1.37 -2.61
C LEU A 214 9.81 2.02 -1.50
N ILE A 215 9.19 2.24 -0.36
CA ILE A 215 9.85 2.73 0.85
C ILE A 215 9.64 1.73 1.97
N ILE A 216 10.70 1.43 2.71
CA ILE A 216 10.65 0.64 3.94
C ILE A 216 11.26 1.50 5.02
N ALA A 217 10.43 1.92 5.96
CA ALA A 217 10.80 2.74 7.10
C ALA A 217 10.55 1.97 8.40
N GLN A 218 11.30 2.30 9.43
CA GLN A 218 11.24 1.65 10.73
C GLN A 218 11.07 2.72 11.80
N LYS A 219 10.17 2.47 12.75
CA LYS A 219 10.07 3.24 13.97
C LYS A 219 11.24 2.90 14.90
N ASP A 220 11.94 3.91 15.37
CA ASP A 220 12.98 3.75 16.39
C ASP A 220 12.43 3.25 17.73
#